data_ec10a0ad0aed468c815d2abf0e39b7d8
#
_entry.id   ec10a0ad0aed468c815d2abf0e39b7d8
#
_cell.length_a   1.000
_cell.length_b   1.000
_cell.length_c   1.000
_cell.angle_alpha   90.00
_cell.angle_beta   90.00
_cell.angle_gamma   90.00
#
_symmetry.space_group_name_H-M   'P 1'
#
loop_
_entity.id
_entity.type
_entity.pdbx_description
1 polymer ?
#
loop_
_entity_poly.entity_id
_entity_poly.type
_entity_poly.pdbx_seq_one_letter_code
_entity_poly.pdbx_strand_id
1 'polypeptide(L)'
;MLQNPENVIPYVVERDPRGERTYDIYSLLLKERIVFLGTGINDQVANAIIAQLLFLDREDPERDINLYINSPGGVISSGLAIYDTMQLIRPDVSTICVGMAASMGTVLLCGGASGKRFALPNSTIHMHQALGGAQGQASDIEIAAREIIRMQDKIRTIISTHTGQSYEKIAQDTDRDFYMSSDQAQDYGLIDVVMSSPEGNNKKSE
;
A
#
# COMPACT_ATOMS: atom_id res chain seq x y z
N MET A 1 -33.57 -8.16 12.39
CA MET A 1 -32.30 -8.54 11.77
C MET A 1 -31.72 -7.28 11.16
N LEU A 2 -30.70 -6.70 11.77
CA LEU A 2 -29.97 -5.58 11.17
C LEU A 2 -29.15 -6.18 10.03
N GLN A 3 -29.53 -5.89 8.79
CA GLN A 3 -28.67 -6.18 7.63
C GLN A 3 -27.37 -5.41 7.82
N ASN A 4 -26.23 -6.13 7.81
CA ASN A 4 -24.93 -5.47 7.68
C ASN A 4 -25.03 -4.55 6.47
N PRO A 5 -24.60 -3.28 6.58
CA PRO A 5 -24.47 -2.42 5.42
C PRO A 5 -23.29 -2.97 4.59
N GLU A 6 -23.60 -3.96 3.74
CA GLU A 6 -22.65 -4.45 2.74
C GLU A 6 -22.31 -3.26 1.84
N ASN A 7 -21.06 -2.83 1.92
CA ASN A 7 -20.35 -1.93 0.99
C ASN A 7 -21.26 -1.09 0.08
N VAL A 8 -21.88 -0.05 0.65
CA VAL A 8 -22.57 0.94 -0.18
C VAL A 8 -21.50 1.76 -0.88
N ILE A 9 -21.19 1.37 -2.12
CA ILE A 9 -20.31 2.17 -2.99
C ILE A 9 -21.14 3.34 -3.50
N PRO A 10 -20.84 4.59 -3.12
CA PRO A 10 -21.58 5.74 -3.57
C PRO A 10 -21.35 6.01 -5.05
N TYR A 11 -22.40 6.49 -5.73
CA TYR A 11 -22.35 6.90 -7.13
C TYR A 11 -22.35 8.43 -7.22
N VAL A 12 -21.57 8.95 -8.16
CA VAL A 12 -21.48 10.38 -8.48
C VAL A 12 -21.95 10.59 -9.90
N VAL A 13 -22.82 11.59 -10.10
CA VAL A 13 -23.28 11.98 -11.43
C VAL A 13 -22.54 13.25 -11.86
N GLU A 14 -21.69 13.11 -12.87
CA GLU A 14 -21.07 14.26 -13.56
C GLU A 14 -21.98 14.73 -14.67
N ARG A 15 -22.16 16.07 -14.76
CA ARG A 15 -22.89 16.73 -15.84
C ARG A 15 -21.92 17.53 -16.69
N ASP A 16 -21.85 17.19 -17.96
CA ASP A 16 -21.08 17.93 -18.94
C ASP A 16 -22.00 18.36 -20.12
N PRO A 17 -21.56 19.21 -21.06
CA PRO A 17 -22.35 19.61 -22.20
C PRO A 17 -22.78 18.45 -23.12
N ARG A 18 -22.20 17.25 -22.96
CA ARG A 18 -22.51 16.04 -23.72
C ARG A 18 -23.51 15.13 -23.03
N GLY A 19 -23.93 15.47 -21.79
CA GLY A 19 -24.90 14.69 -21.03
C GLY A 19 -24.50 14.38 -19.61
N GLU A 20 -25.23 13.46 -18.96
CA GLU A 20 -24.97 12.98 -17.62
C GLU A 20 -24.21 11.63 -17.70
N ARG A 21 -23.18 11.48 -16.88
CA ARG A 21 -22.45 10.22 -16.70
C ARG A 21 -22.40 9.85 -15.24
N THR A 22 -22.77 8.62 -14.94
CA THR A 22 -22.72 8.08 -13.58
C THR A 22 -21.46 7.24 -13.39
N TYR A 23 -20.71 7.52 -12.32
CA TYR A 23 -19.53 6.76 -11.92
C TYR A 23 -19.73 6.28 -10.48
N ASP A 24 -19.25 5.09 -10.17
CA ASP A 24 -18.95 4.80 -8.77
C ASP A 24 -17.75 5.63 -8.30
N ILE A 25 -17.61 5.81 -6.97
CA ILE A 25 -16.58 6.69 -6.43
C ILE A 25 -15.17 6.24 -6.79
N TYR A 26 -14.89 4.93 -6.85
CA TYR A 26 -13.55 4.43 -7.18
C TYR A 26 -13.22 4.64 -8.65
N SER A 27 -14.19 4.44 -9.55
CA SER A 27 -14.02 4.76 -10.98
C SER A 27 -13.77 6.25 -11.21
N LEU A 28 -14.42 7.12 -10.42
CA LEU A 28 -14.18 8.56 -10.49
C LEU A 28 -12.79 8.93 -9.99
N LEU A 29 -12.36 8.37 -8.85
CA LEU A 29 -11.01 8.57 -8.32
C LEU A 29 -9.94 8.05 -9.29
N LEU A 30 -10.18 6.93 -9.97
CA LEU A 30 -9.26 6.39 -10.97
C LEU A 30 -9.03 7.36 -12.14
N LYS A 31 -10.05 8.12 -12.58
CA LYS A 31 -9.89 9.19 -13.58
C LYS A 31 -8.90 10.28 -13.11
N GLU A 32 -8.87 10.52 -11.81
CA GLU A 32 -7.92 11.46 -11.17
C GLU A 32 -6.59 10.81 -10.81
N ARG A 33 -6.33 9.59 -11.34
CA ARG A 33 -5.13 8.79 -11.11
C ARG A 33 -4.93 8.38 -9.66
N ILE A 34 -6.02 8.23 -8.93
CA ILE A 34 -6.04 7.78 -7.54
C ILE A 34 -6.48 6.33 -7.51
N VAL A 35 -5.62 5.47 -6.97
CA VAL A 35 -5.86 4.05 -6.72
C VAL A 35 -5.97 3.85 -5.21
N PHE A 36 -6.95 3.07 -4.75
CA PHE A 36 -7.20 2.88 -3.33
C PHE A 36 -7.06 1.42 -2.91
N LEU A 37 -6.06 1.14 -2.06
CA LEU A 37 -5.87 -0.14 -1.40
C LEU A 37 -6.41 -0.04 0.04
N GLY A 38 -7.71 -0.30 0.21
CA GLY A 38 -8.44 -0.11 1.47
C GLY A 38 -8.81 -1.41 2.19
N THR A 39 -8.13 -2.53 1.91
CA THR A 39 -8.45 -3.84 2.47
C THR A 39 -7.22 -4.74 2.56
N GLY A 40 -7.40 -5.97 3.05
CA GLY A 40 -6.37 -7.00 3.01
C GLY A 40 -5.99 -7.38 1.57
N ILE A 41 -4.72 -7.73 1.36
CA ILE A 41 -4.14 -8.08 0.06
C ILE A 41 -4.35 -9.58 -0.18
N ASN A 42 -5.08 -9.91 -1.24
CA ASN A 42 -5.22 -11.24 -1.81
C ASN A 42 -5.10 -11.17 -3.34
N ASP A 43 -5.21 -12.28 -4.03
CA ASP A 43 -5.03 -12.33 -5.48
C ASP A 43 -6.05 -11.45 -6.24
N GLN A 44 -7.30 -11.39 -5.78
CA GLN A 44 -8.33 -10.57 -6.43
C GLN A 44 -8.03 -9.08 -6.29
N VAL A 45 -7.66 -8.64 -5.09
CA VAL A 45 -7.27 -7.25 -4.82
C VAL A 45 -6.01 -6.89 -5.61
N ALA A 46 -5.00 -7.77 -5.59
CA ALA A 46 -3.76 -7.54 -6.34
C ALA A 46 -4.03 -7.38 -7.84
N ASN A 47 -4.80 -8.29 -8.44
CA ASN A 47 -5.16 -8.21 -9.86
C ASN A 47 -5.91 -6.91 -10.20
N ALA A 48 -6.83 -6.46 -9.33
CA ALA A 48 -7.55 -5.21 -9.53
C ALA A 48 -6.62 -3.98 -9.47
N ILE A 49 -5.70 -3.92 -8.50
CA ILE A 49 -4.71 -2.84 -8.39
C ILE A 49 -3.76 -2.84 -9.58
N ILE A 50 -3.22 -3.99 -9.95
CA ILE A 50 -2.33 -4.15 -11.11
C ILE A 50 -3.02 -3.67 -12.40
N ALA A 51 -4.27 -4.09 -12.63
CA ALA A 51 -5.02 -3.65 -13.81
C ALA A 51 -5.20 -2.13 -13.86
N GLN A 52 -5.46 -1.49 -12.71
CA GLN A 52 -5.56 -0.02 -12.62
C GLN A 52 -4.22 0.66 -12.90
N LEU A 53 -3.11 0.15 -12.35
CA LEU A 53 -1.78 0.70 -12.60
C LEU A 53 -1.41 0.61 -14.08
N LEU A 54 -1.62 -0.54 -14.72
CA LEU A 54 -1.35 -0.74 -16.15
C LEU A 54 -2.26 0.12 -17.04
N PHE A 55 -3.52 0.32 -16.66
CA PHE A 55 -4.44 1.22 -17.37
C PHE A 55 -3.94 2.66 -17.31
N LEU A 56 -3.53 3.15 -16.14
CA LEU A 56 -3.05 4.50 -15.93
C LEU A 56 -1.69 4.75 -16.63
N ASP A 57 -0.78 3.76 -16.63
CA ASP A 57 0.46 3.82 -17.39
C ASP A 57 0.23 4.00 -18.89
N ARG A 58 -0.74 3.27 -19.44
CA ARG A 58 -1.10 3.38 -20.85
C ARG A 58 -1.77 4.72 -21.18
N GLU A 59 -2.57 5.25 -20.27
CA GLU A 59 -3.34 6.50 -20.49
C GLU A 59 -2.41 7.71 -20.52
N ASP A 60 -1.51 7.84 -19.56
CA ASP A 60 -0.55 8.93 -19.47
C ASP A 60 0.70 8.46 -18.70
N PRO A 61 1.82 8.22 -19.38
CA PRO A 61 3.04 7.72 -18.74
C PRO A 61 3.85 8.77 -17.97
N GLU A 62 3.50 10.06 -18.11
CA GLU A 62 4.27 11.15 -17.51
C GLU A 62 3.70 11.65 -16.17
N ARG A 63 2.41 11.41 -15.95
CA ARG A 63 1.74 11.85 -14.72
C ARG A 63 1.80 10.80 -13.64
N ASP A 64 2.09 11.23 -12.41
CA ASP A 64 2.12 10.37 -11.23
C ASP A 64 0.80 9.64 -10.99
N ILE A 65 0.92 8.47 -10.37
CA ILE A 65 -0.21 7.69 -9.83
C ILE A 65 -0.17 7.80 -8.31
N ASN A 66 -1.30 8.10 -7.67
CA ASN A 66 -1.42 8.18 -6.23
C ASN A 66 -2.05 6.89 -5.67
N LEU A 67 -1.27 6.09 -4.97
CA LEU A 67 -1.72 4.87 -4.29
C LEU A 67 -2.00 5.17 -2.81
N TYR A 68 -3.27 5.26 -2.45
CA TYR A 68 -3.72 5.39 -1.07
C TYR A 68 -3.79 4.02 -0.40
N ILE A 69 -3.17 3.89 0.77
CA ILE A 69 -3.02 2.61 1.48
C ILE A 69 -3.66 2.71 2.86
N ASN A 70 -4.68 1.86 3.09
CA ASN A 70 -5.26 1.55 4.39
C ASN A 70 -5.44 0.04 4.48
N SER A 71 -4.35 -0.68 4.74
CA SER A 71 -4.30 -2.13 4.58
C SER A 71 -3.55 -2.81 5.72
N PRO A 72 -4.07 -3.91 6.27
CA PRO A 72 -3.35 -4.76 7.22
C PRO A 72 -2.27 -5.63 6.55
N GLY A 73 -2.07 -5.51 5.23
CA GLY A 73 -1.23 -6.41 4.47
C GLY A 73 -1.97 -7.65 3.97
N GLY A 74 -1.29 -8.76 3.81
CA GLY A 74 -1.90 -10.00 3.33
C GLY A 74 -0.92 -10.93 2.61
N VAL A 75 -1.38 -11.59 1.55
CA VAL A 75 -0.61 -12.62 0.82
C VAL A 75 0.64 -12.01 0.19
N ILE A 76 1.80 -12.58 0.53
CA ILE A 76 3.11 -12.04 0.12
C ILE A 76 3.25 -12.02 -1.41
N SER A 77 2.93 -13.13 -2.10
CA SER A 77 3.04 -13.20 -3.57
C SER A 77 2.15 -12.17 -4.27
N SER A 78 0.94 -11.96 -3.77
CA SER A 78 -0.01 -10.96 -4.29
C SER A 78 0.50 -9.53 -4.06
N GLY A 79 1.08 -9.26 -2.88
CA GLY A 79 1.71 -7.97 -2.58
C GLY A 79 2.95 -7.70 -3.42
N LEU A 80 3.81 -8.71 -3.63
CA LEU A 80 4.98 -8.59 -4.51
C LEU A 80 4.58 -8.34 -5.97
N ALA A 81 3.47 -8.92 -6.44
CA ALA A 81 2.97 -8.66 -7.79
C ALA A 81 2.56 -7.19 -7.98
N ILE A 82 1.93 -6.57 -6.96
CA ILE A 82 1.66 -5.13 -6.97
C ILE A 82 2.97 -4.34 -6.96
N TYR A 83 3.89 -4.68 -6.05
CA TYR A 83 5.18 -4.01 -5.92
C TYR A 83 5.98 -4.04 -7.23
N ASP A 84 6.14 -5.22 -7.83
CA ASP A 84 6.87 -5.37 -9.09
C ASP A 84 6.21 -4.56 -10.22
N THR A 85 4.88 -4.46 -10.24
CA THR A 85 4.15 -3.62 -11.20
C THR A 85 4.42 -2.13 -10.95
N MET A 86 4.43 -1.67 -9.69
CA MET A 86 4.78 -0.28 -9.35
C MET A 86 6.19 0.09 -9.84
N GLN A 87 7.13 -0.86 -9.76
CA GLN A 87 8.52 -0.64 -10.23
C GLN A 87 8.67 -0.73 -11.76
N LEU A 88 7.74 -1.42 -12.43
CA LEU A 88 7.80 -1.67 -13.89
C LEU A 88 7.23 -0.53 -14.72
N ILE A 89 6.13 0.07 -14.27
CA ILE A 89 5.41 1.12 -15.02
C ILE A 89 6.23 2.42 -15.09
N ARG A 90 5.94 3.25 -16.10
CA ARG A 90 6.68 4.50 -16.35
C ARG A 90 6.34 5.63 -15.38
N PRO A 91 5.05 5.84 -15.03
CA PRO A 91 4.68 6.86 -14.04
C PRO A 91 5.30 6.58 -12.68
N ASP A 92 5.72 7.62 -11.97
CA ASP A 92 6.02 7.49 -10.56
C ASP A 92 4.76 7.13 -9.77
N VAL A 93 4.89 6.15 -8.87
CA VAL A 93 3.82 5.81 -7.93
C VAL A 93 4.09 6.52 -6.61
N SER A 94 3.31 7.56 -6.34
CA SER A 94 3.24 8.21 -5.03
C SER A 94 2.41 7.35 -4.08
N THR A 95 2.90 7.08 -2.88
CA THR A 95 2.22 6.25 -1.88
C THR A 95 1.80 7.06 -0.66
N ILE A 96 0.57 6.89 -0.22
CA ILE A 96 0.00 7.66 0.89
C ILE A 96 -0.64 6.71 1.92
N CYS A 97 -0.08 6.61 3.11
CA CYS A 97 -0.71 5.85 4.20
C CYS A 97 -1.84 6.65 4.84
N VAL A 98 -3.05 6.05 4.87
CA VAL A 98 -4.25 6.61 5.49
C VAL A 98 -4.77 5.60 6.51
N GLY A 99 -4.61 5.87 7.80
CA GLY A 99 -4.99 4.95 8.87
C GLY A 99 -3.91 3.91 9.15
N MET A 100 -3.73 2.91 8.30
CA MET A 100 -2.74 1.85 8.55
C MET A 100 -2.07 1.35 7.26
N ALA A 101 -0.76 1.14 7.35
CA ALA A 101 -0.01 0.30 6.42
C ALA A 101 0.72 -0.77 7.23
N ALA A 102 0.32 -2.04 7.10
CA ALA A 102 0.91 -3.13 7.86
C ALA A 102 1.42 -4.25 6.95
N SER A 103 2.50 -4.94 7.37
CA SER A 103 3.05 -6.10 6.66
C SER A 103 3.32 -5.78 5.18
N MET A 104 2.71 -6.50 4.24
CA MET A 104 2.83 -6.18 2.81
C MET A 104 2.33 -4.77 2.45
N GLY A 105 1.41 -4.17 3.23
CA GLY A 105 1.02 -2.78 3.07
C GLY A 105 2.18 -1.81 3.31
N THR A 106 3.05 -2.09 4.28
CA THR A 106 4.27 -1.31 4.54
C THR A 106 5.29 -1.47 3.41
N VAL A 107 5.41 -2.66 2.85
CA VAL A 107 6.29 -2.91 1.68
C VAL A 107 5.85 -2.07 0.49
N LEU A 108 4.54 -2.00 0.21
CA LEU A 108 4.00 -1.17 -0.85
C LEU A 108 4.19 0.33 -0.56
N LEU A 109 4.00 0.75 0.70
CA LEU A 109 4.20 2.13 1.12
C LEU A 109 5.64 2.59 0.87
N CYS A 110 6.62 1.85 1.38
CA CYS A 110 8.03 2.21 1.19
C CYS A 110 8.51 2.01 -0.26
N GLY A 111 7.81 1.16 -1.04
CA GLY A 111 8.08 0.92 -2.46
C GLY A 111 7.64 2.03 -3.41
N GLY A 112 7.04 3.11 -2.92
CA GLY A 112 6.72 4.30 -3.69
C GLY A 112 7.97 5.02 -4.21
N ALA A 113 7.78 5.93 -5.18
CA ALA A 113 8.86 6.73 -5.74
C ALA A 113 9.53 7.58 -4.65
N SER A 114 10.86 7.69 -4.71
CA SER A 114 11.64 8.47 -3.73
C SER A 114 11.20 9.93 -3.70
N GLY A 115 10.97 10.47 -2.50
CA GLY A 115 10.42 11.81 -2.27
C GLY A 115 8.89 11.90 -2.39
N LYS A 116 8.20 10.79 -2.76
CA LYS A 116 6.75 10.73 -2.98
C LYS A 116 6.05 9.69 -2.09
N ARG A 117 6.63 9.38 -0.92
CA ARG A 117 6.07 8.45 0.06
C ARG A 117 5.57 9.23 1.26
N PHE A 118 4.28 9.12 1.54
CA PHE A 118 3.60 9.97 2.52
C PHE A 118 2.83 9.16 3.55
N ALA A 119 2.58 9.75 4.72
CA ALA A 119 1.58 9.27 5.67
C ALA A 119 0.81 10.44 6.29
N LEU A 120 -0.47 10.20 6.63
CA LEU A 120 -1.23 11.14 7.45
C LEU A 120 -0.74 11.08 8.90
N PRO A 121 -0.88 12.17 9.70
CA PRO A 121 -0.26 12.30 11.03
C PRO A 121 -0.64 11.19 12.02
N ASN A 122 -1.86 10.67 11.93
CA ASN A 122 -2.37 9.65 12.83
C ASN A 122 -2.30 8.23 12.24
N SER A 123 -1.52 8.02 11.19
CA SER A 123 -1.35 6.71 10.58
C SER A 123 -0.43 5.82 11.43
N THR A 124 -0.67 4.53 11.35
CA THR A 124 0.17 3.51 11.95
C THR A 124 0.88 2.71 10.86
N ILE A 125 2.17 2.57 10.97
CA ILE A 125 2.98 1.75 10.09
C ILE A 125 3.50 0.56 10.90
N HIS A 126 3.34 -0.66 10.37
CA HIS A 126 3.66 -1.88 11.09
C HIS A 126 4.43 -2.87 10.23
N MET A 127 5.51 -3.40 10.79
CA MET A 127 6.31 -4.46 10.20
C MET A 127 6.37 -5.68 11.12
N HIS A 128 6.49 -6.86 10.53
CA HIS A 128 6.76 -8.12 11.23
C HIS A 128 7.36 -9.14 10.27
N GLN A 129 7.85 -10.26 10.79
CA GLN A 129 8.36 -11.35 9.97
C GLN A 129 7.26 -12.01 9.13
N ALA A 130 7.66 -12.73 8.08
CA ALA A 130 6.73 -13.48 7.26
C ALA A 130 5.99 -14.53 8.10
N LEU A 131 4.66 -14.56 7.96
CA LEU A 131 3.83 -15.59 8.58
C LEU A 131 3.52 -16.65 7.54
N GLY A 132 3.59 -17.90 7.94
CA GLY A 132 3.25 -19.03 7.09
C GLY A 132 3.23 -20.33 7.90
N GLY A 133 2.72 -21.38 7.28
CA GLY A 133 2.68 -22.72 7.86
C GLY A 133 2.50 -23.76 6.76
N ALA A 134 2.85 -25.00 7.07
CA ALA A 134 2.65 -26.14 6.19
C ALA A 134 2.23 -27.36 7.00
N GLN A 135 1.47 -28.24 6.37
CA GLN A 135 1.09 -29.56 6.88
C GLN A 135 1.34 -30.59 5.80
N GLY A 136 1.75 -31.78 6.19
CA GLY A 136 2.01 -32.88 5.25
C GLY A 136 3.21 -33.72 5.66
N GLN A 137 3.85 -34.34 4.68
CA GLN A 137 5.08 -35.11 4.90
C GLN A 137 6.24 -34.19 5.30
N ALA A 138 7.22 -34.73 6.02
CA ALA A 138 8.36 -33.94 6.52
C ALA A 138 9.09 -33.19 5.39
N SER A 139 9.26 -33.82 4.23
CA SER A 139 9.88 -33.19 3.05
C SER A 139 9.07 -32.00 2.52
N ASP A 140 7.74 -32.11 2.52
CA ASP A 140 6.87 -31.01 2.05
C ASP A 140 6.91 -29.83 3.01
N ILE A 141 6.96 -30.10 4.32
CA ILE A 141 7.10 -29.08 5.37
C ILE A 141 8.45 -28.36 5.22
N GLU A 142 9.54 -29.10 4.95
CA GLU A 142 10.86 -28.51 4.74
C GLU A 142 10.89 -27.61 3.49
N ILE A 143 10.29 -28.03 2.39
CA ILE A 143 10.19 -27.23 1.15
C ILE A 143 9.41 -25.94 1.43
N ALA A 144 8.27 -26.03 2.09
CA ALA A 144 7.46 -24.87 2.43
C ALA A 144 8.18 -23.90 3.38
N ALA A 145 8.91 -24.43 4.37
CA ALA A 145 9.71 -23.61 5.28
C ALA A 145 10.81 -22.83 4.55
N ARG A 146 11.51 -23.47 3.63
CA ARG A 146 12.54 -22.81 2.79
C ARG A 146 11.93 -21.70 1.93
N GLU A 147 10.73 -21.91 1.38
CA GLU A 147 10.05 -20.89 0.58
C GLU A 147 9.62 -19.69 1.42
N ILE A 148 9.09 -19.91 2.64
CA ILE A 148 8.76 -18.83 3.57
C ILE A 148 10.00 -17.99 3.91
N ILE A 149 11.13 -18.63 4.21
CA ILE A 149 12.40 -17.96 4.49
C ILE A 149 12.86 -17.15 3.25
N ARG A 150 12.81 -17.72 2.06
CA ARG A 150 13.16 -17.03 0.81
C ARG A 150 12.31 -15.78 0.58
N MET A 151 11.01 -15.86 0.84
CA MET A 151 10.09 -14.73 0.71
C MET A 151 10.38 -13.66 1.77
N GLN A 152 10.67 -14.05 3.01
CA GLN A 152 11.06 -13.14 4.08
C GLN A 152 12.32 -12.36 3.74
N ASP A 153 13.36 -13.05 3.23
CA ASP A 153 14.62 -12.41 2.83
C ASP A 153 14.39 -11.41 1.68
N LYS A 154 13.51 -11.74 0.74
CA LYS A 154 13.12 -10.82 -0.35
C LYS A 154 12.47 -9.55 0.19
N ILE A 155 11.51 -9.68 1.10
CA ILE A 155 10.81 -8.55 1.73
C ILE A 155 11.81 -7.66 2.51
N ARG A 156 12.66 -8.26 3.32
CA ARG A 156 13.70 -7.54 4.09
C ARG A 156 14.65 -6.76 3.17
N THR A 157 15.06 -7.38 2.06
CA THR A 157 15.91 -6.74 1.04
C THR A 157 15.18 -5.54 0.40
N ILE A 158 13.91 -5.67 0.04
CA ILE A 158 13.11 -4.57 -0.51
C ILE A 158 13.04 -3.41 0.48
N ILE A 159 12.68 -3.69 1.75
CA ILE A 159 12.59 -2.64 2.79
C ILE A 159 13.96 -1.99 3.00
N SER A 160 15.04 -2.75 3.10
CA SER A 160 16.41 -2.24 3.23
C SER A 160 16.79 -1.30 2.08
N THR A 161 16.45 -1.70 0.84
CA THR A 161 16.74 -0.89 -0.36
C THR A 161 16.02 0.46 -0.33
N HIS A 162 14.75 0.49 0.07
CA HIS A 162 13.94 1.70 0.04
C HIS A 162 14.14 2.61 1.25
N THR A 163 14.53 2.05 2.40
CA THR A 163 14.73 2.82 3.65
C THR A 163 16.16 3.28 3.87
N GLY A 164 17.13 2.63 3.22
CA GLY A 164 18.56 2.82 3.50
C GLY A 164 19.03 2.18 4.81
N GLN A 165 18.15 1.49 5.53
CA GLN A 165 18.53 0.71 6.72
C GLN A 165 19.30 -0.56 6.32
N SER A 166 20.21 -1.03 7.17
CA SER A 166 20.90 -2.30 6.90
C SER A 166 19.94 -3.50 6.96
N TYR A 167 20.24 -4.55 6.21
CA TYR A 167 19.46 -5.79 6.23
C TYR A 167 19.36 -6.36 7.65
N GLU A 168 20.45 -6.33 8.41
CA GLU A 168 20.52 -6.84 9.77
C GLU A 168 19.58 -6.08 10.70
N LYS A 169 19.51 -4.74 10.56
CA LYS A 169 18.58 -3.91 11.32
C LYS A 169 17.13 -4.26 10.97
N ILE A 170 16.79 -4.37 9.69
CA ILE A 170 15.46 -4.79 9.25
C ILE A 170 15.13 -6.19 9.79
N ALA A 171 16.07 -7.12 9.75
CA ALA A 171 15.88 -8.47 10.26
C ALA A 171 15.60 -8.49 11.77
N GLN A 172 16.32 -7.67 12.54
CA GLN A 172 16.13 -7.51 13.98
C GLN A 172 14.78 -6.88 14.31
N ASP A 173 14.44 -5.76 13.66
CA ASP A 173 13.21 -5.01 13.93
C ASP A 173 11.95 -5.78 13.51
N THR A 174 12.04 -6.60 12.46
CA THR A 174 10.92 -7.42 11.97
C THR A 174 10.81 -8.81 12.62
N ASP A 175 11.67 -9.15 13.59
CA ASP A 175 11.56 -10.43 14.29
C ASP A 175 10.26 -10.56 15.09
N ARG A 176 9.73 -9.43 15.56
CA ARG A 176 8.45 -9.30 16.23
C ARG A 176 7.66 -8.13 15.63
N ASP A 177 6.43 -7.94 16.12
CA ASP A 177 5.61 -6.80 15.74
C ASP A 177 6.33 -5.49 16.07
N PHE A 178 6.55 -4.68 15.03
CA PHE A 178 7.22 -3.39 15.14
C PHE A 178 6.30 -2.28 14.61
N TYR A 179 5.69 -1.56 15.53
CA TYR A 179 4.76 -0.47 15.26
C TYR A 179 5.46 0.88 15.28
N MET A 180 5.11 1.74 14.34
CA MET A 180 5.64 3.10 14.23
C MET A 180 4.51 4.09 14.00
N SER A 181 4.63 5.27 14.64
CA SER A 181 3.89 6.46 14.23
C SER A 181 4.40 6.95 12.87
N SER A 182 3.69 7.90 12.26
CA SER A 182 4.11 8.51 11.00
C SER A 182 5.48 9.18 11.12
N ASP A 183 5.75 9.90 12.21
CA ASP A 183 7.04 10.56 12.44
C ASP A 183 8.18 9.52 12.57
N GLN A 184 7.95 8.45 13.34
CA GLN A 184 8.91 7.35 13.47
C GLN A 184 9.17 6.65 12.13
N ALA A 185 8.15 6.48 11.31
CA ALA A 185 8.28 5.89 9.97
C ALA A 185 9.06 6.78 9.03
N GLN A 186 8.95 8.11 9.16
CA GLN A 186 9.76 9.08 8.44
C GLN A 186 11.24 8.99 8.87
N ASP A 187 11.51 9.01 10.16
CA ASP A 187 12.87 8.88 10.69
C ASP A 187 13.51 7.53 10.31
N TYR A 188 12.71 6.49 10.20
CA TYR A 188 13.14 5.16 9.76
C TYR A 188 13.45 5.09 8.26
N GLY A 189 12.88 5.98 7.45
CA GLY A 189 13.02 6.03 6.00
C GLY A 189 11.94 5.26 5.21
N LEU A 190 10.88 4.79 5.88
CA LEU A 190 9.75 4.13 5.22
C LEU A 190 8.89 5.11 4.41
N ILE A 191 8.83 6.35 4.84
CA ILE A 191 8.17 7.45 4.15
C ILE A 191 9.10 8.68 4.07
N ASP A 192 8.76 9.61 3.19
CA ASP A 192 9.54 10.83 3.00
C ASP A 192 8.95 12.02 3.78
N VAL A 193 7.62 12.10 3.90
CA VAL A 193 6.94 13.24 4.50
C VAL A 193 5.69 12.83 5.28
N VAL A 194 5.51 13.38 6.48
CA VAL A 194 4.23 13.37 7.18
C VAL A 194 3.39 14.54 6.69
N MET A 195 2.23 14.25 6.07
CA MET A 195 1.34 15.28 5.52
C MET A 195 0.62 16.02 6.64
N SER A 196 0.93 17.29 6.82
CA SER A 196 0.19 18.18 7.71
C SER A 196 -0.92 18.91 6.95
N SER A 197 -1.96 19.34 7.67
CA SER A 197 -2.95 20.27 7.11
C SER A 197 -2.25 21.55 6.64
N PRO A 198 -2.64 22.15 5.50
CA PRO A 198 -2.13 23.46 5.14
C PRO A 198 -2.30 24.44 6.30
N GLU A 199 -1.23 25.09 6.72
CA GLU A 199 -1.29 26.15 7.74
C GLU A 199 -2.28 27.20 7.26
N GLY A 200 -3.41 27.35 7.94
CA GLY A 200 -4.41 28.35 7.60
C GLY A 200 -5.83 28.07 8.06
N ASN A 201 -6.16 26.91 8.60
CA ASN A 201 -7.51 26.63 9.09
C ASN A 201 -7.58 26.59 10.63
N ASN A 202 -6.94 27.57 11.30
CA ASN A 202 -7.32 27.96 12.65
C ASN A 202 -8.69 28.63 12.56
N LYS A 203 -9.77 27.86 12.45
CA LYS A 203 -11.09 28.33 12.86
C LYS A 203 -11.00 28.52 14.37
N LYS A 204 -10.72 29.77 14.77
CA LYS A 204 -10.94 30.23 16.13
C LYS A 204 -12.35 29.82 16.52
N SER A 205 -12.44 28.91 17.49
CA SER A 205 -13.63 28.74 18.31
C SER A 205 -13.77 30.02 19.11
N GLU A 206 -14.70 30.88 18.74
CA GLU A 206 -15.38 31.81 19.64
C GLU A 206 -16.60 31.10 20.20
#